data_4c44fdd12853dd16b97c8ba6bf95c2b7
#
_entry.id   4c44fdd12853dd16b97c8ba6bf95c2b7
#
_cell.length_a   1.000
_cell.length_b   1.000
_cell.length_c   1.000
_cell.angle_alpha   90.00
_cell.angle_beta   90.00
_cell.angle_gamma   90.00
#
_symmetry.space_group_name_H-M   'P 1'
#
loop_
_entity.id
_entity.type
_entity.pdbx_description
1 polymer ?
#
loop_
_entity_poly.entity_id
_entity_poly.type
_entity_poly.pdbx_seq_one_letter_code
_entity_poly.pdbx_strand_id
1 'polypeptide(L)'
;MPSSTDYTAVRNDLAHQSPKEISAMFGRVAARYDIMNFAMGGGLDSYWRWRLVRAVTAQQPARVLDLATGSGDVLLALQRHRAYTESAVGADFCLPMLQQAKAKKATNLLVGDGLQLPFPDASFDAVTISWGLRNFADRLAGLREMRRVLRPGGRAYVLEFSHPVAWLSPLYFWHMRNLMPKYAQFITPERGAYEYLGESIRSFPRQPVLAAMMLQAGFSASHWTNLTLGIVALHIAEV
;
A
#
# COMPACT_ATOMS: atom_id res chain seq x y z
N MET A 1 29.34 -1.98 14.37
CA MET A 1 28.54 -2.84 13.47
C MET A 1 27.39 -3.38 14.30
N PRO A 2 26.11 -3.01 14.08
CA PRO A 2 25.01 -3.63 14.77
C PRO A 2 24.83 -5.05 14.21
N SER A 3 24.65 -6.03 15.11
CA SER A 3 24.40 -7.43 14.84
C SER A 3 23.26 -7.61 13.85
N SER A 4 23.37 -8.62 12.98
CA SER A 4 22.31 -9.06 12.06
C SER A 4 21.04 -9.42 12.84
N THR A 5 20.19 -8.45 13.03
CA THR A 5 18.83 -8.69 13.53
C THR A 5 18.09 -9.39 12.42
N ASP A 6 17.81 -10.66 12.62
CA ASP A 6 17.06 -11.49 11.67
C ASP A 6 15.62 -10.99 11.60
N TYR A 7 15.32 -10.18 10.60
CA TYR A 7 13.98 -9.62 10.34
C TYR A 7 13.02 -10.67 9.77
N THR A 8 13.46 -11.92 9.56
CA THR A 8 12.58 -13.04 9.15
C THR A 8 11.55 -13.39 10.24
N ALA A 9 11.76 -12.96 11.48
CA ALA A 9 10.83 -13.17 12.59
C ALA A 9 9.64 -12.18 12.62
N VAL A 10 9.60 -11.15 11.75
CA VAL A 10 8.38 -10.34 11.53
C VAL A 10 7.44 -11.14 10.61
N ARG A 11 7.15 -12.37 11.02
CA ARG A 11 6.07 -13.16 10.43
C ARG A 11 4.77 -12.42 10.67
N ASN A 12 3.97 -12.33 9.61
CA ASN A 12 2.60 -11.84 9.66
C ASN A 12 1.83 -12.70 10.67
N ASP A 13 1.58 -12.23 11.90
CA ASP A 13 0.64 -12.87 12.80
C ASP A 13 -0.80 -12.87 12.26
N LEU A 14 -1.04 -12.13 11.16
CA LEU A 14 -2.24 -12.20 10.32
C LEU A 14 -2.26 -13.41 9.37
N ALA A 15 -1.29 -14.33 9.46
CA ALA A 15 -1.19 -15.56 8.65
C ALA A 15 -2.38 -16.54 8.80
N HIS A 16 -3.43 -16.13 9.53
CA HIS A 16 -4.67 -16.91 9.66
C HIS A 16 -5.68 -16.64 8.53
N GLN A 17 -5.53 -15.56 7.73
CA GLN A 17 -6.42 -15.32 6.60
C GLN A 17 -5.73 -15.63 5.27
N SER A 18 -6.33 -16.55 4.51
CA SER A 18 -5.84 -16.87 3.17
C SER A 18 -6.04 -15.67 2.22
N PRO A 19 -5.24 -15.55 1.13
CA PRO A 19 -5.48 -14.53 0.10
C PRO A 19 -6.92 -14.52 -0.43
N LYS A 20 -7.58 -15.70 -0.48
CA LYS A 20 -8.98 -15.81 -0.90
C LYS A 20 -9.94 -15.16 0.10
N GLU A 21 -9.71 -15.31 1.39
CA GLU A 21 -10.53 -14.68 2.44
C GLU A 21 -10.36 -13.15 2.44
N ILE A 22 -9.12 -12.68 2.27
CA ILE A 22 -8.80 -11.25 2.13
C ILE A 22 -9.51 -10.69 0.88
N SER A 23 -9.41 -11.36 -0.27
CA SER A 23 -10.10 -10.95 -1.50
C SER A 23 -11.62 -10.93 -1.33
N ALA A 24 -12.19 -11.94 -0.66
CA ALA A 24 -13.63 -11.99 -0.40
C ALA A 24 -14.08 -10.86 0.55
N MET A 25 -13.29 -10.53 1.56
CA MET A 25 -13.55 -9.41 2.46
C MET A 25 -13.54 -8.07 1.70
N PHE A 26 -12.49 -7.80 0.93
CA PHE A 26 -12.41 -6.59 0.11
C PHE A 26 -13.51 -6.54 -0.95
N GLY A 27 -13.87 -7.67 -1.55
CA GLY A 27 -14.98 -7.77 -2.49
C GLY A 27 -16.32 -7.33 -1.87
N ARG A 28 -16.61 -7.72 -0.61
CA ARG A 28 -17.84 -7.32 0.09
C ARG A 28 -17.88 -5.82 0.43
N VAL A 29 -16.74 -5.22 0.72
CA VAL A 29 -16.67 -3.78 1.06
C VAL A 29 -16.37 -2.89 -0.14
N ALA A 30 -16.09 -3.45 -1.32
CA ALA A 30 -15.62 -2.72 -2.50
C ALA A 30 -16.48 -1.49 -2.83
N ALA A 31 -17.81 -1.62 -2.80
CA ALA A 31 -18.74 -0.51 -3.11
C ALA A 31 -18.69 0.65 -2.09
N ARG A 32 -18.19 0.41 -0.87
CA ARG A 32 -18.10 1.40 0.22
C ARG A 32 -16.66 1.69 0.64
N TYR A 33 -15.71 1.08 -0.07
CA TYR A 33 -14.28 1.13 0.28
C TYR A 33 -13.76 2.56 0.35
N ASP A 34 -14.12 3.40 -0.61
CA ASP A 34 -13.69 4.80 -0.64
C ASP A 34 -14.26 5.61 0.53
N ILE A 35 -15.54 5.38 0.88
CA ILE A 35 -16.18 6.03 2.05
C ILE A 35 -15.49 5.58 3.32
N MET A 36 -15.14 4.30 3.42
CA MET A 36 -14.43 3.74 4.56
C MET A 36 -13.04 4.37 4.72
N ASN A 37 -12.26 4.45 3.63
CA ASN A 37 -10.94 5.08 3.64
C ASN A 37 -11.02 6.57 4.01
N PHE A 38 -11.99 7.30 3.44
CA PHE A 38 -12.23 8.71 3.76
C PHE A 38 -12.53 8.91 5.26
N ALA A 39 -13.45 8.11 5.80
CA ALA A 39 -13.84 8.21 7.22
C ALA A 39 -12.69 7.85 8.16
N MET A 40 -11.89 6.84 7.79
CA MET A 40 -10.75 6.39 8.60
C MET A 40 -9.56 7.32 8.52
N GLY A 41 -9.31 7.89 7.34
CA GLY A 41 -8.27 8.90 7.14
C GLY A 41 -8.67 10.29 7.63
N GLY A 42 -9.90 10.49 8.12
CA GLY A 42 -10.41 11.82 8.47
C GLY A 42 -10.38 12.77 7.27
N GLY A 43 -10.54 12.26 6.04
CA GLY A 43 -10.43 13.02 4.79
C GLY A 43 -8.99 13.30 4.33
N LEU A 44 -7.98 12.88 5.09
CA LEU A 44 -6.56 13.11 4.75
C LEU A 44 -6.02 12.13 3.70
N ASP A 45 -6.76 11.08 3.36
CA ASP A 45 -6.38 10.08 2.37
C ASP A 45 -6.06 10.71 1.00
N SER A 46 -6.82 11.70 0.57
CA SER A 46 -6.58 12.45 -0.66
C SER A 46 -5.26 13.24 -0.61
N TYR A 47 -4.93 13.84 0.54
CA TYR A 47 -3.64 14.51 0.74
C TYR A 47 -2.48 13.53 0.69
N TRP A 48 -2.59 12.35 1.33
CA TRP A 48 -1.53 11.34 1.32
C TRP A 48 -1.32 10.77 -0.10
N ARG A 49 -2.41 10.48 -0.84
CA ARG A 49 -2.30 10.07 -2.24
C ARG A 49 -1.68 11.14 -3.12
N TRP A 50 -2.06 12.41 -2.93
CA TRP A 50 -1.43 13.52 -3.64
C TRP A 50 0.09 13.59 -3.36
N ARG A 51 0.53 13.39 -2.10
CA ARG A 51 1.97 13.32 -1.75
C ARG A 51 2.68 12.19 -2.49
N LEU A 52 2.06 11.00 -2.56
CA LEU A 52 2.58 9.86 -3.32
C LEU A 52 2.71 10.21 -4.81
N VAL A 53 1.61 10.61 -5.44
CA VAL A 53 1.59 10.93 -6.88
C VAL A 53 2.60 12.01 -7.23
N ARG A 54 2.70 13.06 -6.40
CA ARG A 54 3.70 14.11 -6.58
C ARG A 54 5.13 13.59 -6.49
N ALA A 55 5.43 12.68 -5.56
CA ALA A 55 6.76 12.09 -5.44
C ALA A 55 7.12 11.23 -6.66
N VAL A 56 6.16 10.46 -7.18
CA VAL A 56 6.32 9.66 -8.39
C VAL A 56 6.54 10.54 -9.60
N THR A 57 5.66 11.50 -9.85
CA THR A 57 5.67 12.34 -11.06
C THR A 57 6.86 13.30 -11.10
N ALA A 58 7.45 13.65 -9.96
CA ALA A 58 8.68 14.44 -9.90
C ALA A 58 9.89 13.76 -10.59
N GLN A 59 9.85 12.43 -10.75
CA GLN A 59 10.88 11.65 -11.45
C GLN A 59 10.57 11.45 -12.95
N GLN A 60 9.43 11.92 -13.42
CA GLN A 60 8.98 11.81 -14.81
C GLN A 60 9.03 10.36 -15.36
N PRO A 61 8.50 9.36 -14.62
CA PRO A 61 8.55 7.97 -15.07
C PRO A 61 7.70 7.77 -16.32
N ALA A 62 8.24 7.09 -17.34
CA ALA A 62 7.48 6.75 -18.53
C ALA A 62 6.49 5.62 -18.26
N ARG A 63 6.91 4.61 -17.50
CA ARG A 63 6.09 3.41 -17.21
C ARG A 63 5.95 3.21 -15.72
N VAL A 64 4.70 3.19 -15.23
CA VAL A 64 4.38 3.05 -13.80
C VAL A 64 3.48 1.84 -13.59
N LEU A 65 3.79 1.02 -12.60
CA LEU A 65 2.91 -0.02 -12.07
C LEU A 65 2.31 0.49 -10.75
N ASP A 66 0.98 0.53 -10.65
CA ASP A 66 0.26 0.71 -9.39
C ASP A 66 -0.20 -0.65 -8.89
N LEU A 67 0.53 -1.21 -7.94
CA LEU A 67 0.32 -2.54 -7.37
C LEU A 67 -0.66 -2.47 -6.21
N ALA A 68 -1.55 -3.47 -6.10
CA ALA A 68 -2.72 -3.43 -5.23
C ALA A 68 -3.53 -2.14 -5.45
N THR A 69 -3.84 -1.87 -6.73
CA THR A 69 -4.47 -0.61 -7.18
C THR A 69 -5.87 -0.39 -6.60
N GLY A 70 -6.52 -1.45 -6.12
CA GLY A 70 -7.84 -1.40 -5.50
C GLY A 70 -8.89 -0.77 -6.41
N SER A 71 -9.60 0.23 -5.90
CA SER A 71 -10.58 1.02 -6.65
C SER A 71 -9.97 2.03 -7.63
N GLY A 72 -8.64 2.03 -7.80
CA GLY A 72 -7.93 2.76 -8.86
C GLY A 72 -7.64 4.22 -8.60
N ASP A 73 -7.75 4.73 -7.39
CA ASP A 73 -7.61 6.17 -7.12
C ASP A 73 -6.20 6.71 -7.41
N VAL A 74 -5.14 5.95 -7.03
CA VAL A 74 -3.75 6.31 -7.35
C VAL A 74 -3.50 6.16 -8.84
N LEU A 75 -3.93 5.05 -9.43
CA LEU A 75 -3.81 4.80 -10.87
C LEU A 75 -4.45 5.92 -11.70
N LEU A 76 -5.68 6.31 -11.37
CA LEU A 76 -6.39 7.40 -12.05
C LEU A 76 -5.66 8.74 -11.92
N ALA A 77 -5.08 9.02 -10.75
CA ALA A 77 -4.29 10.22 -10.55
C ALA A 77 -3.02 10.21 -11.41
N LEU A 78 -2.34 9.06 -11.51
CA LEU A 78 -1.17 8.88 -12.37
C LEU A 78 -1.54 8.99 -13.87
N GLN A 79 -2.65 8.37 -14.30
CA GLN A 79 -3.12 8.42 -15.67
C GLN A 79 -3.54 9.83 -16.14
N ARG A 80 -3.93 10.71 -15.22
CA ARG A 80 -4.21 12.12 -15.50
C ARG A 80 -2.95 12.96 -15.73
N HIS A 81 -1.81 12.54 -15.19
CA HIS A 81 -0.51 13.19 -15.36
C HIS A 81 0.18 12.78 -16.67
N ARG A 82 -0.53 12.85 -17.82
CA ARG A 82 -0.06 12.43 -19.15
C ARG A 82 1.25 13.06 -19.61
N ALA A 83 1.64 14.19 -19.03
CA ALA A 83 2.90 14.86 -19.39
C ALA A 83 4.15 14.06 -18.99
N TYR A 84 4.01 13.10 -18.05
CA TYR A 84 5.14 12.37 -17.46
C TYR A 84 4.97 10.86 -17.49
N THR A 85 3.79 10.34 -17.82
CA THR A 85 3.51 8.91 -17.75
C THR A 85 2.95 8.44 -19.09
N GLU A 86 3.76 7.76 -19.88
CA GLU A 86 3.32 7.16 -21.15
C GLU A 86 2.34 6.02 -20.90
N SER A 87 2.59 5.25 -19.84
CA SER A 87 1.77 4.13 -19.46
C SER A 87 1.74 3.94 -17.93
N ALA A 88 0.55 3.99 -17.34
CA ALA A 88 0.29 3.54 -15.98
C ALA A 88 -0.62 2.31 -16.02
N VAL A 89 -0.18 1.22 -15.38
CA VAL A 89 -0.88 -0.07 -15.28
C VAL A 89 -1.27 -0.30 -13.82
N GLY A 90 -2.52 -0.70 -13.58
CA GLY A 90 -2.99 -1.09 -12.26
C GLY A 90 -3.11 -2.60 -12.15
N ALA A 91 -2.49 -3.19 -11.14
CA ALA A 91 -2.60 -4.62 -10.84
C ALA A 91 -3.22 -4.83 -9.45
N ASP A 92 -4.18 -5.74 -9.36
CA ASP A 92 -4.78 -6.16 -8.10
C ASP A 92 -5.21 -7.62 -8.19
N PHE A 93 -5.18 -8.35 -7.08
CA PHE A 93 -5.66 -9.73 -7.05
C PHE A 93 -7.18 -9.83 -6.83
N CYS A 94 -7.82 -8.74 -6.39
CA CYS A 94 -9.25 -8.66 -6.09
C CYS A 94 -10.03 -8.13 -7.29
N LEU A 95 -10.62 -9.03 -8.09
CA LEU A 95 -11.40 -8.65 -9.28
C LEU A 95 -12.54 -7.66 -8.98
N PRO A 96 -13.35 -7.80 -7.91
CA PRO A 96 -14.36 -6.79 -7.55
C PRO A 96 -13.80 -5.37 -7.38
N MET A 97 -12.60 -5.22 -6.84
CA MET A 97 -11.94 -3.91 -6.71
C MET A 97 -11.56 -3.34 -8.08
N LEU A 98 -11.01 -4.16 -8.98
CA LEU A 98 -10.72 -3.74 -10.36
C LEU A 98 -11.99 -3.36 -11.14
N GLN A 99 -13.13 -3.99 -10.85
CA GLN A 99 -14.43 -3.60 -11.42
C GLN A 99 -14.83 -2.20 -10.96
N GLN A 100 -14.58 -1.83 -9.69
CA GLN A 100 -14.79 -0.46 -9.21
C GLN A 100 -13.82 0.53 -9.89
N ALA A 101 -12.54 0.17 -10.03
CA ALA A 101 -11.58 0.99 -10.76
C ALA A 101 -12.02 1.22 -12.22
N LYS A 102 -12.50 0.18 -12.90
CA LYS A 102 -13.06 0.27 -14.25
C LYS A 102 -14.30 1.16 -14.31
N ALA A 103 -15.20 1.08 -13.33
CA ALA A 103 -16.37 1.94 -13.24
C ALA A 103 -15.99 3.42 -13.08
N LYS A 104 -14.87 3.72 -12.39
CA LYS A 104 -14.25 5.05 -12.29
C LYS A 104 -13.46 5.44 -13.55
N LYS A 105 -13.49 4.62 -14.62
CA LYS A 105 -12.80 4.85 -15.91
C LYS A 105 -11.27 4.68 -15.84
N ALA A 106 -10.74 3.93 -14.87
CA ALA A 106 -9.35 3.50 -14.91
C ALA A 106 -9.13 2.53 -16.08
N THR A 107 -8.01 2.65 -16.75
CA THR A 107 -7.59 1.84 -17.89
C THR A 107 -6.38 0.97 -17.52
N ASN A 108 -5.98 0.04 -18.40
CA ASN A 108 -4.80 -0.80 -18.20
C ASN A 108 -4.84 -1.53 -16.85
N LEU A 109 -5.95 -2.24 -16.58
CA LEU A 109 -6.17 -3.01 -15.37
C LEU A 109 -5.84 -4.48 -15.60
N LEU A 110 -5.15 -5.09 -14.63
CA LEU A 110 -4.73 -6.48 -14.67
C LEU A 110 -5.06 -7.18 -13.35
N VAL A 111 -5.61 -8.39 -13.41
CA VAL A 111 -5.67 -9.27 -12.23
C VAL A 111 -4.32 -9.95 -12.08
N GLY A 112 -3.67 -9.76 -10.92
CA GLY A 112 -2.34 -10.32 -10.65
C GLY A 112 -2.04 -10.42 -9.16
N ASP A 113 -1.20 -11.42 -8.83
CA ASP A 113 -0.67 -11.60 -7.48
C ASP A 113 0.62 -10.77 -7.34
N GLY A 114 0.67 -9.92 -6.30
CA GLY A 114 1.84 -9.12 -5.99
C GLY A 114 3.07 -9.92 -5.53
N LEU A 115 2.90 -11.20 -5.23
CA LEU A 115 3.99 -12.12 -4.93
C LEU A 115 4.58 -12.78 -6.20
N GLN A 116 3.86 -12.71 -7.33
CA GLN A 116 4.27 -13.25 -8.62
C GLN A 116 3.68 -12.40 -9.75
N LEU A 117 4.31 -11.27 -10.01
CA LEU A 117 3.83 -10.32 -11.02
C LEU A 117 4.03 -10.86 -12.44
N PRO A 118 2.99 -10.81 -13.31
CA PRO A 118 3.06 -11.32 -14.69
C PRO A 118 3.73 -10.31 -15.64
N PHE A 119 4.83 -9.72 -15.19
CA PHE A 119 5.64 -8.80 -15.99
C PHE A 119 7.08 -9.28 -16.05
N PRO A 120 7.78 -9.06 -17.17
CA PRO A 120 9.21 -9.30 -17.27
C PRO A 120 10.00 -8.45 -16.27
N ASP A 121 11.25 -8.84 -16.01
CA ASP A 121 12.20 -8.03 -15.24
C ASP A 121 12.39 -6.66 -15.91
N ALA A 122 12.70 -5.64 -15.13
CA ALA A 122 13.02 -4.30 -15.60
C ALA A 122 11.98 -3.70 -16.56
N SER A 123 10.68 -3.87 -16.28
CA SER A 123 9.58 -3.42 -17.12
C SER A 123 9.10 -2.00 -16.80
N PHE A 124 9.37 -1.50 -15.59
CA PHE A 124 8.81 -0.24 -15.09
C PHE A 124 9.90 0.71 -14.55
N ASP A 125 9.64 2.01 -14.65
CA ASP A 125 10.47 3.05 -14.06
C ASP A 125 10.08 3.34 -12.60
N ALA A 126 8.79 3.13 -12.29
CA ALA A 126 8.27 3.28 -10.95
C ALA A 126 7.23 2.19 -10.62
N VAL A 127 7.24 1.73 -9.37
CA VAL A 127 6.19 0.88 -8.80
C VAL A 127 5.61 1.58 -7.58
N THR A 128 4.29 1.77 -7.54
CA THR A 128 3.59 2.29 -6.38
C THR A 128 2.79 1.19 -5.71
N ILE A 129 2.66 1.24 -4.39
CA ILE A 129 1.70 0.47 -3.62
C ILE A 129 1.16 1.35 -2.50
N SER A 130 -0.16 1.49 -2.42
CA SER A 130 -0.80 2.26 -1.36
C SER A 130 -1.86 1.43 -0.64
N TRP A 131 -1.74 1.34 0.70
CA TRP A 131 -2.63 0.57 1.59
C TRP A 131 -2.71 -0.92 1.27
N GLY A 132 -1.75 -1.45 0.48
CA GLY A 132 -1.74 -2.82 -0.02
C GLY A 132 -0.73 -3.73 0.69
N LEU A 133 0.49 -3.23 0.98
CA LEU A 133 1.61 -4.06 1.42
C LEU A 133 1.36 -4.76 2.77
N ARG A 134 0.58 -4.16 3.67
CA ARG A 134 0.21 -4.78 4.95
C ARG A 134 -0.57 -6.08 4.79
N ASN A 135 -1.26 -6.25 3.66
CA ASN A 135 -2.11 -7.40 3.36
C ASN A 135 -1.34 -8.55 2.67
N PHE A 136 -0.06 -8.35 2.33
CA PHE A 136 0.74 -9.40 1.70
C PHE A 136 1.09 -10.50 2.71
N ALA A 137 0.90 -11.75 2.32
CA ALA A 137 1.28 -12.92 3.12
C ALA A 137 2.80 -12.96 3.38
N ASP A 138 3.58 -12.60 2.38
CA ASP A 138 5.04 -12.41 2.47
C ASP A 138 5.40 -11.03 1.91
N ARG A 139 5.61 -10.07 2.82
CA ARG A 139 5.96 -8.69 2.46
C ARG A 139 7.33 -8.61 1.79
N LEU A 140 8.27 -9.43 2.22
CA LEU A 140 9.63 -9.43 1.66
C LEU A 140 9.63 -9.99 0.23
N ALA A 141 8.87 -11.05 -0.03
CA ALA A 141 8.67 -11.57 -1.37
C ALA A 141 8.01 -10.52 -2.29
N GLY A 142 6.97 -9.82 -1.82
CA GLY A 142 6.35 -8.73 -2.57
C GLY A 142 7.32 -7.58 -2.87
N LEU A 143 8.15 -7.18 -1.92
CA LEU A 143 9.19 -6.17 -2.15
C LEU A 143 10.24 -6.64 -3.16
N ARG A 144 10.61 -7.93 -3.16
CA ARG A 144 11.51 -8.52 -4.18
C ARG A 144 10.88 -8.50 -5.57
N GLU A 145 9.59 -8.80 -5.67
CA GLU A 145 8.86 -8.71 -6.94
C GLU A 145 8.76 -7.27 -7.45
N MET A 146 8.47 -6.31 -6.56
CA MET A 146 8.50 -4.89 -6.94
C MET A 146 9.88 -4.49 -7.47
N ARG A 147 10.96 -4.94 -6.79
CA ARG A 147 12.34 -4.69 -7.27
C ARG A 147 12.63 -5.36 -8.61
N ARG A 148 12.21 -6.61 -8.80
CA ARG A 148 12.47 -7.39 -10.03
C ARG A 148 11.90 -6.69 -11.26
N VAL A 149 10.68 -6.17 -11.16
CA VAL A 149 10.02 -5.50 -12.29
C VAL A 149 10.49 -4.06 -12.52
N LEU A 150 11.26 -3.49 -11.59
CA LEU A 150 11.86 -2.16 -11.74
C LEU A 150 13.15 -2.22 -12.55
N ARG A 151 13.34 -1.23 -13.42
CA ARG A 151 14.58 -1.02 -14.17
C ARG A 151 15.70 -0.54 -13.24
N PRO A 152 16.98 -0.71 -13.62
CA PRO A 152 18.06 -0.01 -12.95
C PRO A 152 17.78 1.49 -12.86
N GLY A 153 17.95 2.07 -11.67
CA GLY A 153 17.57 3.46 -11.37
C GLY A 153 16.07 3.71 -11.17
N GLY A 154 15.24 2.70 -11.32
CA GLY A 154 13.81 2.77 -11.02
C GLY A 154 13.53 2.84 -9.51
N ARG A 155 12.33 3.25 -9.15
CA ARG A 155 11.96 3.48 -7.74
C ARG A 155 10.66 2.78 -7.35
N ALA A 156 10.66 2.20 -6.13
CA ALA A 156 9.47 1.73 -5.45
C ALA A 156 8.96 2.78 -4.46
N TYR A 157 7.65 2.99 -4.44
CA TYR A 157 6.96 3.92 -3.56
C TYR A 157 5.92 3.18 -2.75
N VAL A 158 6.08 3.12 -1.43
CA VAL A 158 5.17 2.46 -0.51
C VAL A 158 4.51 3.51 0.39
N LEU A 159 3.22 3.74 0.19
CA LEU A 159 2.39 4.58 1.05
C LEU A 159 1.56 3.68 1.96
N GLU A 160 1.82 3.72 3.27
CA GLU A 160 1.14 2.81 4.18
C GLU A 160 0.91 3.45 5.56
N PHE A 161 -0.10 2.96 6.27
CA PHE A 161 -0.26 3.26 7.68
C PHE A 161 0.97 2.80 8.45
N SER A 162 1.31 3.54 9.48
CA SER A 162 2.52 3.31 10.24
C SER A 162 2.34 3.65 11.71
N HIS A 163 3.43 3.77 12.43
CA HIS A 163 3.42 4.07 13.86
C HIS A 163 3.68 5.56 14.07
N PRO A 164 2.72 6.30 14.65
CA PRO A 164 2.89 7.72 14.89
C PRO A 164 4.00 7.99 15.90
N VAL A 165 4.40 9.26 16.02
CA VAL A 165 5.38 9.71 17.01
C VAL A 165 5.02 9.23 18.42
N ALA A 166 6.03 8.99 19.25
CA ALA A 166 5.90 8.26 20.52
C ALA A 166 4.82 8.83 21.46
N TRP A 167 4.70 10.15 21.57
CA TRP A 167 3.71 10.77 22.44
C TRP A 167 2.26 10.61 21.94
N LEU A 168 2.04 10.50 20.62
CA LEU A 168 0.72 10.32 20.00
C LEU A 168 0.31 8.84 19.93
N SER A 169 1.27 7.95 19.87
CA SER A 169 1.06 6.50 19.63
C SER A 169 0.05 5.86 20.59
N PRO A 170 0.10 6.07 21.93
CA PRO A 170 -0.87 5.49 22.84
C PRO A 170 -2.31 5.96 22.58
N LEU A 171 -2.49 7.26 22.32
CA LEU A 171 -3.81 7.86 22.04
C LEU A 171 -4.36 7.35 20.69
N TYR A 172 -3.51 7.28 19.67
CA TYR A 172 -3.88 6.78 18.35
C TYR A 172 -4.35 5.33 18.42
N PHE A 173 -3.58 4.42 19.03
CA PHE A 173 -3.98 3.01 19.13
C PHE A 173 -5.15 2.78 20.09
N TRP A 174 -5.30 3.61 21.13
CA TRP A 174 -6.49 3.60 21.97
C TRP A 174 -7.75 3.99 21.17
N HIS A 175 -7.67 5.06 20.36
CA HIS A 175 -8.73 5.49 19.46
C HIS A 175 -9.10 4.41 18.45
N MET A 176 -8.10 3.82 17.78
CA MET A 176 -8.30 2.73 16.81
C MET A 176 -9.00 1.52 17.43
N ARG A 177 -8.71 1.20 18.69
CA ARG A 177 -9.28 0.04 19.38
C ARG A 177 -10.66 0.31 19.96
N ASN A 178 -10.92 1.48 20.49
CA ASN A 178 -12.10 1.75 21.33
C ASN A 178 -13.16 2.63 20.66
N LEU A 179 -12.76 3.56 19.82
CA LEU A 179 -13.67 4.51 19.19
C LEU A 179 -13.97 4.17 17.72
N MET A 180 -12.94 3.84 16.94
CA MET A 180 -13.10 3.56 15.52
C MET A 180 -14.17 2.48 15.24
N PRO A 181 -14.22 1.33 15.93
CA PRO A 181 -15.24 0.31 15.69
C PRO A 181 -16.67 0.80 15.94
N LYS A 182 -16.84 1.77 16.86
CA LYS A 182 -18.18 2.29 17.23
C LYS A 182 -18.79 3.14 16.12
N TYR A 183 -18.02 4.02 15.45
CA TYR A 183 -18.56 4.80 14.34
C TYR A 183 -18.45 4.07 12.99
N ALA A 184 -17.51 3.15 12.88
CA ALA A 184 -17.34 2.32 11.69
C ALA A 184 -18.58 1.45 11.40
N GLN A 185 -19.28 0.93 12.42
CA GLN A 185 -20.50 0.17 12.26
C GLN A 185 -21.67 0.95 11.59
N PHE A 186 -21.62 2.30 11.61
CA PHE A 186 -22.59 3.12 10.89
C PHE A 186 -22.26 3.26 9.40
N ILE A 187 -21.01 2.97 9.00
CA ILE A 187 -20.55 3.10 7.62
C ILE A 187 -20.69 1.77 6.88
N THR A 188 -20.37 0.66 7.54
CA THR A 188 -20.52 -0.69 6.96
C THR A 188 -20.87 -1.71 8.04
N PRO A 189 -21.75 -2.69 7.73
CA PRO A 189 -22.08 -3.77 8.65
C PRO A 189 -20.93 -4.77 8.88
N GLU A 190 -19.85 -4.70 8.12
CA GLU A 190 -18.70 -5.60 8.17
C GLU A 190 -17.76 -5.26 9.33
N ARG A 191 -18.14 -5.64 10.56
CA ARG A 191 -17.32 -5.39 11.78
C ARG A 191 -15.91 -5.97 11.67
N GLY A 192 -15.76 -7.17 11.09
CA GLY A 192 -14.48 -7.85 10.94
C GLY A 192 -13.47 -7.08 10.09
N ALA A 193 -13.91 -6.26 9.14
CA ALA A 193 -13.00 -5.48 8.30
C ALA A 193 -12.25 -4.38 9.10
N TYR A 194 -12.87 -3.81 10.13
CA TYR A 194 -12.25 -2.78 10.97
C TYR A 194 -11.33 -3.37 12.04
N GLU A 195 -11.70 -4.52 12.61
CA GLU A 195 -10.84 -5.26 13.53
C GLU A 195 -9.58 -5.68 12.80
N TYR A 196 -9.73 -6.28 11.61
CA TYR A 196 -8.62 -6.62 10.71
C TYR A 196 -7.72 -5.42 10.42
N LEU A 197 -8.32 -4.25 10.09
CA LEU A 197 -7.55 -3.06 9.79
C LEU A 197 -6.72 -2.60 10.99
N GLY A 198 -7.32 -2.47 12.17
CA GLY A 198 -6.62 -2.03 13.38
C GLY A 198 -5.47 -2.98 13.74
N GLU A 199 -5.67 -4.29 13.56
CA GLU A 199 -4.65 -5.30 13.82
C GLU A 199 -3.57 -5.29 12.76
N SER A 200 -3.92 -5.19 11.48
CA SER A 200 -2.96 -5.11 10.36
C SER A 200 -2.05 -3.88 10.45
N ILE A 201 -2.57 -2.73 10.91
CA ILE A 201 -1.77 -1.53 11.15
C ILE A 201 -0.82 -1.75 12.34
N ARG A 202 -1.31 -2.33 13.44
CA ARG A 202 -0.50 -2.54 14.65
C ARG A 202 0.64 -3.54 14.43
N SER A 203 0.41 -4.58 13.63
CA SER A 203 1.41 -5.59 13.27
C SER A 203 2.30 -5.18 12.10
N PHE A 204 2.02 -4.05 11.44
CA PHE A 204 2.83 -3.58 10.33
C PHE A 204 4.20 -3.07 10.82
N PRO A 205 5.29 -3.31 10.08
CA PRO A 205 6.62 -2.84 10.46
C PRO A 205 6.67 -1.32 10.68
N ARG A 206 7.41 -0.89 11.70
CA ARG A 206 7.75 0.53 11.87
C ARG A 206 8.61 1.01 10.72
N GLN A 207 8.61 2.33 10.48
CA GLN A 207 9.30 2.94 9.35
C GLN A 207 10.75 2.46 9.15
N PRO A 208 11.64 2.45 10.18
CA PRO A 208 13.02 1.98 10.00
C PRO A 208 13.09 0.49 9.63
N VAL A 209 12.16 -0.31 10.15
CA VAL A 209 12.11 -1.76 9.87
C VAL A 209 11.69 -2.02 8.44
N LEU A 210 10.66 -1.30 7.93
CA LEU A 210 10.25 -1.42 6.54
C LEU A 210 11.36 -0.95 5.60
N ALA A 211 12.04 0.15 5.92
CA ALA A 211 13.19 0.60 5.14
C ALA A 211 14.30 -0.46 5.08
N ALA A 212 14.61 -1.12 6.20
CA ALA A 212 15.57 -2.22 6.25
C ALA A 212 15.10 -3.44 5.44
N MET A 213 13.80 -3.78 5.47
CA MET A 213 13.23 -4.85 4.63
C MET A 213 13.37 -4.53 3.13
N MET A 214 13.21 -3.27 2.73
CA MET A 214 13.44 -2.87 1.33
C MET A 214 14.91 -3.08 0.93
N LEU A 215 15.86 -2.71 1.78
CA LEU A 215 17.30 -3.01 1.54
C LEU A 215 17.55 -4.52 1.48
N GLN A 216 16.94 -5.31 2.36
CA GLN A 216 17.02 -6.78 2.34
C GLN A 216 16.39 -7.39 1.09
N ALA A 217 15.37 -6.75 0.51
CA ALA A 217 14.80 -7.14 -0.78
C ALA A 217 15.72 -6.85 -1.97
N GLY A 218 16.85 -6.15 -1.74
CA GLY A 218 17.89 -5.86 -2.71
C GLY A 218 17.84 -4.45 -3.31
N PHE A 219 17.02 -3.54 -2.78
CA PHE A 219 17.11 -2.12 -3.14
C PHE A 219 18.44 -1.53 -2.65
N SER A 220 19.03 -0.62 -3.44
CA SER A 220 20.32 0.02 -3.16
C SER A 220 20.22 1.08 -2.05
N ALA A 221 19.06 1.75 -1.98
CA ALA A 221 18.76 2.78 -0.98
C ALA A 221 17.27 2.72 -0.59
N SER A 222 16.99 3.13 0.65
CA SER A 222 15.61 3.29 1.14
C SER A 222 15.55 4.43 2.14
N HIS A 223 14.55 5.29 1.99
CA HIS A 223 14.24 6.37 2.92
C HIS A 223 12.73 6.53 3.06
N TRP A 224 12.28 7.28 4.07
CA TRP A 224 10.87 7.53 4.30
C TRP A 224 10.59 8.96 4.74
N THR A 225 9.38 9.40 4.49
CA THR A 225 8.82 10.65 5.00
C THR A 225 7.58 10.36 5.81
N ASN A 226 7.55 10.80 7.06
CA ASN A 226 6.37 10.72 7.90
C ASN A 226 5.33 11.75 7.43
N LEU A 227 4.09 11.30 7.28
CA LEU A 227 2.94 12.13 7.01
C LEU A 227 2.02 12.09 8.25
N THR A 228 1.39 13.24 8.56
CA THR A 228 0.45 13.35 9.67
C THR A 228 1.03 12.74 10.97
N LEU A 229 2.17 13.29 11.42
CA LEU A 229 2.87 12.85 12.64
C LEU A 229 3.23 11.35 12.65
N GLY A 230 3.42 10.74 11.49
CA GLY A 230 3.81 9.33 11.34
C GLY A 230 2.65 8.34 11.37
N ILE A 231 1.39 8.80 11.39
CA ILE A 231 0.22 7.93 11.18
C ILE A 231 0.31 7.21 9.84
N VAL A 232 0.85 7.90 8.85
CA VAL A 232 1.16 7.39 7.53
C VAL A 232 2.63 7.67 7.22
N ALA A 233 3.28 6.79 6.49
CA ALA A 233 4.62 7.00 5.97
C ALA A 233 4.67 6.69 4.47
N LEU A 234 5.38 7.53 3.73
CA LEU A 234 5.76 7.28 2.35
C LEU A 234 7.22 6.82 2.33
N HIS A 235 7.44 5.56 2.01
CA HIS A 235 8.78 5.00 1.77
C HIS A 235 9.12 5.08 0.29
N ILE A 236 10.37 5.38 -0.02
CA ILE A 236 10.91 5.39 -1.38
C ILE A 236 12.20 4.58 -1.36
N ALA A 237 12.31 3.61 -2.26
CA ALA A 237 13.53 2.81 -2.43
C ALA A 237 13.97 2.79 -3.89
N GLU A 238 15.27 2.69 -4.11
CA GLU A 238 15.91 2.76 -5.42
C GLU A 238 16.55 1.42 -5.79
N VAL A 239 16.52 1.05 -7.08
CA VAL A 239 17.18 -0.16 -7.63
C VAL A 239 18.60 0.14 -8.02
#